data_4446a703c641dc6adad4e64bf329240a
#
_entry.id   4446a703c641dc6adad4e64bf329240a
#
_cell.length_a   1.000
_cell.length_b   1.000
_cell.length_c   1.000
_cell.angle_alpha   90.00
_cell.angle_beta   90.00
_cell.angle_gamma   90.00
#
_symmetry.space_group_name_H-M   'P 1'
#
loop_
_entity.id
_entity.type
_entity.pdbx_description
1 polymer ?
#
loop_
_entity_poly.entity_id
_entity_poly.type
_entity_poly.pdbx_seq_one_letter_code
_entity_poly.pdbx_strand_id
1 'polypeptide(L)'
;ETYYIVGESRTNVDNAITKVYGSFFIAFEVIPSTGEIIQTDCSRTLELTNDFIRKLFLHKHLETDAKVIEEAIQRRYHGSSWKALIVAYRDALKHYQRAMAAEAEEKGKKGDN
;
A
#
# COMPACT_ATOMS: atom_id res chain seq x y z
N GLU A 1 17.81 -4.78 -6.32
CA GLU A 1 16.53 -5.35 -6.69
C GLU A 1 15.43 -4.84 -5.75
N THR A 2 14.34 -4.34 -6.32
CA THR A 2 13.20 -3.86 -5.55
C THR A 2 11.95 -4.64 -5.94
N TYR A 3 10.95 -4.64 -5.04
CA TYR A 3 9.64 -5.22 -5.33
C TYR A 3 8.62 -4.13 -5.59
N TYR A 4 7.76 -4.38 -6.55
CA TYR A 4 6.62 -3.53 -6.88
C TYR A 4 5.37 -4.16 -6.26
N ILE A 5 4.79 -3.46 -5.29
CA ILE A 5 3.66 -3.95 -4.51
C ILE A 5 2.47 -3.03 -4.74
N VAL A 6 1.33 -3.60 -5.13
CA VAL A 6 0.12 -2.83 -5.39
C VAL A 6 -0.95 -3.23 -4.40
N GLY A 7 -1.64 -2.24 -3.86
CA GLY A 7 -2.82 -2.44 -3.04
C GLY A 7 -4.03 -1.77 -3.66
N GLU A 8 -5.20 -2.35 -3.44
CA GLU A 8 -6.45 -1.88 -4.03
C GLU A 8 -7.52 -1.76 -2.96
N SER A 9 -8.30 -0.70 -3.05
CA SER A 9 -9.54 -0.54 -2.30
C SER A 9 -10.68 -0.41 -3.29
N ARG A 10 -11.68 -1.28 -3.17
CA ARG A 10 -12.91 -1.20 -3.95
C ARG A 10 -13.98 -0.53 -3.10
N THR A 11 -14.46 0.59 -3.55
CA THR A 11 -15.64 1.20 -2.95
C THR A 11 -16.88 0.69 -3.68
N ASN A 12 -17.61 -0.19 -3.02
CA ASN A 12 -19.00 -0.45 -3.40
C ASN A 12 -19.83 0.74 -2.93
N VAL A 13 -19.95 1.75 -3.78
CA VAL A 13 -21.00 2.74 -3.56
C VAL A 13 -22.24 2.17 -4.24
N ASP A 14 -23.03 1.46 -3.47
CA ASP A 14 -24.33 0.98 -3.90
C ASP A 14 -25.30 2.17 -3.87
N ASN A 15 -25.11 3.09 -4.81
CA ASN A 15 -26.00 4.19 -5.01
C ASN A 15 -26.71 3.96 -6.34
N ALA A 16 -28.01 3.80 -6.30
CA ALA A 16 -28.85 3.53 -7.47
C ALA A 16 -28.71 4.59 -8.58
N ILE A 17 -28.13 5.74 -8.28
CA ILE A 17 -28.01 6.87 -9.21
C ILE A 17 -26.62 6.97 -9.81
N THR A 18 -25.59 6.49 -9.15
CA THR A 18 -24.22 6.51 -9.66
C THR A 18 -23.52 5.20 -9.36
N LYS A 19 -23.51 4.33 -10.36
CA LYS A 19 -22.59 3.19 -10.32
C LYS A 19 -21.18 3.71 -10.63
N VAL A 20 -20.59 4.45 -9.70
CA VAL A 20 -19.21 4.84 -9.81
C VAL A 20 -18.38 3.75 -9.15
N TYR A 21 -17.85 2.86 -9.97
CA TYR A 21 -16.83 1.93 -9.52
C TYR A 21 -15.53 2.72 -9.35
N GLY A 22 -15.35 3.27 -8.15
CA GLY A 22 -14.10 3.92 -7.83
C GLY A 22 -13.16 2.94 -7.18
N SER A 23 -12.31 2.27 -7.98
CA SER A 23 -11.18 1.55 -7.43
C SER A 23 -10.07 2.54 -7.13
N PHE A 24 -9.58 2.51 -5.89
CA PHE A 24 -8.41 3.27 -5.49
C PHE A 24 -7.23 2.32 -5.44
N PHE A 25 -6.17 2.66 -6.16
CA PHE A 25 -4.93 1.87 -6.19
C PHE A 25 -3.80 2.65 -5.56
N ILE A 26 -2.94 1.96 -4.82
CA ILE A 26 -1.68 2.50 -4.36
C ILE A 26 -0.57 1.52 -4.72
N ALA A 27 0.56 2.05 -5.19
CA ALA A 27 1.70 1.25 -5.55
C ALA A 27 2.89 1.67 -4.69
N PHE A 28 3.68 0.68 -4.29
CA PHE A 28 4.90 0.90 -3.52
C PHE A 28 6.05 0.19 -4.20
N GLU A 29 7.18 0.88 -4.30
CA GLU A 29 8.45 0.24 -4.61
C GLU A 29 9.20 0.08 -3.29
N VAL A 30 9.53 -1.15 -2.93
CA VAL A 30 10.11 -1.45 -1.62
C VAL A 30 11.39 -2.25 -1.77
N ILE A 31 12.30 -2.07 -0.80
CA ILE A 31 13.48 -2.91 -0.65
C ILE A 31 13.04 -4.16 0.08
N PRO A 32 13.09 -5.36 -0.54
CA PRO A 32 12.50 -6.55 0.06
C PRO A 32 13.15 -6.97 1.38
N SER A 33 14.45 -6.76 1.54
CA SER A 33 15.15 -7.17 2.76
C SER A 33 14.75 -6.37 4.00
N THR A 34 14.32 -5.13 3.82
CA THR A 34 13.97 -4.23 4.94
C THR A 34 12.51 -3.82 4.94
N GLY A 35 11.85 -3.87 3.77
CA GLY A 35 10.51 -3.33 3.58
C GLY A 35 10.47 -1.82 3.43
N GLU A 36 11.63 -1.17 3.32
CA GLU A 36 11.67 0.29 3.18
C GLU A 36 11.00 0.73 1.88
N ILE A 37 10.09 1.69 1.98
CA ILE A 37 9.39 2.27 0.84
C ILE A 37 10.27 3.35 0.24
N ILE A 38 10.74 3.12 -0.99
CA ILE A 38 11.60 4.09 -1.68
C ILE A 38 10.85 4.92 -2.70
N GLN A 39 9.67 4.47 -3.13
CA GLN A 39 8.80 5.23 -4.01
C GLN A 39 7.36 4.78 -3.82
N THR A 40 6.42 5.71 -4.00
CA THR A 40 4.99 5.40 -3.93
C THR A 40 4.21 6.33 -4.84
N ASP A 41 3.11 5.82 -5.34
CA ASP A 41 2.20 6.59 -6.18
C ASP A 41 0.79 6.01 -6.02
N CYS A 42 -0.22 6.79 -6.36
CA CYS A 42 -1.60 6.34 -6.24
C CYS A 42 -2.42 6.80 -7.44
N SER A 43 -3.61 6.23 -7.58
CA SER A 43 -4.50 6.47 -8.73
C SER A 43 -5.28 7.78 -8.64
N ARG A 44 -4.75 8.79 -7.95
CA ARG A 44 -5.35 10.11 -7.88
C ARG A 44 -4.75 11.02 -8.94
N THR A 45 -5.59 11.92 -9.49
CA THR A 45 -5.19 12.83 -10.56
C THR A 45 -4.56 14.13 -10.06
N LEU A 46 -4.74 14.46 -8.78
CA LEU A 46 -4.17 15.68 -8.21
C LEU A 46 -2.73 15.45 -7.75
N GLU A 47 -1.82 16.27 -8.24
CA GLU A 47 -0.41 16.21 -7.83
C GLU A 47 -0.23 16.43 -6.33
N LEU A 48 -1.00 17.36 -5.77
CA LEU A 48 -0.93 17.63 -4.33
C LEU A 48 -1.26 16.38 -3.51
N THR A 49 -2.24 15.59 -3.96
CA THR A 49 -2.60 14.32 -3.30
C THR A 49 -1.44 13.34 -3.37
N ASN A 50 -0.84 13.18 -4.54
CA ASN A 50 0.31 12.29 -4.72
C ASN A 50 1.49 12.73 -3.86
N ASP A 51 1.78 14.01 -3.83
CA ASP A 51 2.86 14.55 -3.00
C ASP A 51 2.61 14.30 -1.52
N PHE A 52 1.37 14.47 -1.06
CA PHE A 52 1.00 14.22 0.32
C PHE A 52 1.12 12.73 0.66
N ILE A 53 0.66 11.85 -0.23
CA ILE A 53 0.80 10.40 -0.07
C ILE A 53 2.27 10.01 0.06
N ARG A 54 3.14 10.57 -0.78
CA ARG A 54 4.57 10.32 -0.68
C ARG A 54 5.13 10.71 0.69
N LYS A 55 4.71 11.84 1.22
CA LYS A 55 5.13 12.28 2.56
C LYS A 55 4.71 11.33 3.67
N LEU A 56 3.56 10.66 3.49
CA LEU A 56 3.08 9.70 4.49
C LEU A 56 3.88 8.40 4.50
N PHE A 57 4.37 7.98 3.35
CA PHE A 57 4.91 6.63 3.19
C PHE A 57 6.42 6.54 2.94
N LEU A 58 7.02 7.53 2.27
CA LEU A 58 8.43 7.42 1.87
C LEU A 58 9.34 7.23 3.07
N HIS A 59 10.28 6.32 2.92
CA HIS A 59 11.31 5.95 3.90
C HIS A 59 10.78 5.27 5.15
N LYS A 60 9.49 4.98 5.21
CA LYS A 60 8.92 4.12 6.24
C LYS A 60 8.99 2.67 5.76
N HIS A 61 8.94 1.76 6.71
CA HIS A 61 8.96 0.32 6.43
C HIS A 61 7.53 -0.18 6.32
N LEU A 62 7.21 -0.84 5.20
CA LEU A 62 5.83 -1.20 4.85
C LEU A 62 5.13 -2.01 5.94
N GLU A 63 5.83 -2.95 6.57
CA GLU A 63 5.25 -3.82 7.59
C GLU A 63 5.52 -3.34 9.01
N THR A 64 6.79 -3.06 9.34
CA THR A 64 7.17 -2.74 10.73
C THR A 64 6.63 -1.39 11.19
N ASP A 65 6.40 -0.46 10.27
CA ASP A 65 5.84 0.85 10.58
C ASP A 65 4.32 0.93 10.35
N ALA A 66 3.64 -0.21 10.23
CA ALA A 66 2.21 -0.26 9.90
C ALA A 66 1.36 0.60 10.84
N LYS A 67 1.60 0.50 12.13
CA LYS A 67 0.86 1.27 13.12
C LYS A 67 1.10 2.76 12.97
N VAL A 68 2.35 3.16 12.79
CA VAL A 68 2.74 4.56 12.59
C VAL A 68 2.09 5.12 11.32
N ILE A 69 2.11 4.33 10.24
CA ILE A 69 1.52 4.71 8.95
C ILE A 69 0.02 4.92 9.10
N GLU A 70 -0.70 3.96 9.69
CA GLU A 70 -2.16 4.08 9.83
C GLU A 70 -2.55 5.23 10.74
N GLU A 71 -1.84 5.45 11.84
CA GLU A 71 -2.07 6.59 12.71
C GLU A 71 -1.85 7.92 12.00
N ALA A 72 -0.79 8.00 11.19
CA ALA A 72 -0.50 9.21 10.41
C ALA A 72 -1.60 9.50 9.40
N ILE A 73 -2.13 8.47 8.73
CA ILE A 73 -3.24 8.64 7.79
C ILE A 73 -4.47 9.20 8.53
N GLN A 74 -4.84 8.58 9.64
CA GLN A 74 -6.02 9.00 10.41
C GLN A 74 -5.88 10.42 10.95
N ARG A 75 -4.69 10.80 11.38
CA ARG A 75 -4.46 12.12 11.98
C ARG A 75 -4.34 13.22 10.93
N ARG A 76 -3.73 12.92 9.77
CA ARG A 76 -3.31 13.94 8.82
C ARG A 76 -4.15 14.00 7.54
N TYR A 77 -4.79 12.91 7.14
CA TYR A 77 -5.55 12.86 5.90
C TYR A 77 -7.03 13.20 6.18
N HIS A 78 -7.42 14.42 5.92
CA HIS A 78 -8.79 14.90 6.16
C HIS A 78 -9.54 14.97 4.83
N GLY A 79 -10.24 13.91 4.50
CA GLY A 79 -11.02 13.80 3.28
C GLY A 79 -11.78 12.48 3.29
N SER A 80 -12.79 12.35 2.43
CA SER A 80 -13.65 11.18 2.42
C SER A 80 -12.92 9.88 2.04
N SER A 81 -11.77 9.97 1.39
CA SER A 81 -11.04 8.81 0.90
C SER A 81 -9.97 8.28 1.86
N TRP A 82 -9.90 8.78 3.09
CA TRP A 82 -8.89 8.29 4.03
C TRP A 82 -9.06 6.80 4.37
N LYS A 83 -10.31 6.33 4.43
CA LYS A 83 -10.59 4.91 4.68
C LYS A 83 -10.15 4.05 3.49
N ALA A 84 -10.37 4.53 2.27
CA ALA A 84 -9.93 3.83 1.07
C ALA A 84 -8.41 3.70 1.04
N LEU A 85 -7.71 4.73 1.47
CA LEU A 85 -6.24 4.70 1.55
C LEU A 85 -5.76 3.63 2.53
N ILE A 86 -6.38 3.54 3.71
CA ILE A 86 -6.02 2.51 4.69
C ILE A 86 -6.28 1.10 4.15
N VAL A 87 -7.43 0.89 3.51
CA VAL A 87 -7.78 -0.42 2.94
C VAL A 87 -6.79 -0.80 1.84
N ALA A 88 -6.45 0.13 0.95
CA ALA A 88 -5.47 -0.12 -0.11
C ALA A 88 -4.07 -0.42 0.46
N TYR A 89 -3.66 0.31 1.49
CA TYR A 89 -2.39 0.06 2.17
C TYR A 89 -2.37 -1.36 2.78
N ARG A 90 -3.44 -1.75 3.48
CA ARG A 90 -3.52 -3.08 4.08
C ARG A 90 -3.50 -4.19 3.03
N ASP A 91 -4.12 -3.95 1.89
CA ASP A 91 -4.09 -4.90 0.78
C ASP A 91 -2.66 -5.05 0.23
N ALA A 92 -1.95 -3.94 0.04
CA ALA A 92 -0.55 -3.96 -0.36
C ALA A 92 0.31 -4.72 0.66
N LEU A 93 0.07 -4.50 1.95
CA LEU A 93 0.80 -5.20 3.01
C LEU A 93 0.61 -6.72 2.92
N LYS A 94 -0.61 -7.18 2.63
CA LYS A 94 -0.87 -8.61 2.41
C LYS A 94 -0.04 -9.16 1.24
N HIS A 95 0.00 -8.42 0.13
CA HIS A 95 0.77 -8.85 -1.04
C HIS A 95 2.27 -8.93 -0.72
N TYR A 96 2.78 -7.96 0.02
CA TYR A 96 4.16 -7.97 0.46
C TYR A 96 4.46 -9.17 1.36
N GLN A 97 3.60 -9.44 2.34
CA GLN A 97 3.77 -10.57 3.26
C GLN A 97 3.75 -11.90 2.51
N ARG A 98 2.86 -12.06 1.54
CA ARG A 98 2.80 -13.25 0.69
C ARG A 98 4.05 -13.43 -0.15
N ALA A 99 4.56 -12.33 -0.73
CA ALA A 99 5.78 -12.36 -1.53
C ALA A 99 6.98 -12.77 -0.68
N MET A 100 7.08 -12.24 0.53
CA MET A 100 8.19 -12.58 1.43
C MET A 100 8.09 -14.01 1.93
N ALA A 101 6.88 -14.50 2.20
CA ALA A 101 6.66 -15.90 2.60
C ALA A 101 7.03 -16.86 1.47
N ALA A 102 6.65 -16.56 0.23
CA ALA A 102 7.00 -17.37 -0.92
C ALA A 102 8.51 -17.42 -1.15
N GLU A 103 9.18 -16.28 -0.99
CA GLU A 103 10.65 -16.21 -1.11
C GLU A 103 11.34 -17.03 -0.02
N ALA A 104 10.84 -16.99 1.20
CA ALA A 104 11.37 -17.78 2.31
C ALA A 104 11.21 -19.29 2.05
N GLU A 105 10.08 -19.71 1.48
CA GLU A 105 9.86 -21.10 1.08
C GLU A 105 10.82 -21.54 0.01
N GLU A 106 11.08 -20.73 -1.02
CA GLU A 106 12.04 -21.06 -2.07
C GLU A 106 13.45 -21.21 -1.52
N LYS A 107 13.88 -20.33 -0.63
CA LYS A 107 15.17 -20.40 0.03
C LYS A 107 15.29 -21.66 0.90
N GLY A 108 14.19 -22.02 1.60
CA GLY A 108 14.13 -23.23 2.38
C GLY A 108 14.28 -24.49 1.51
N LYS A 109 13.60 -24.53 0.35
CA LYS A 109 13.71 -25.65 -0.59
C LYS A 109 15.11 -25.76 -1.19
N LYS A 110 15.75 -24.64 -1.50
CA LYS A 110 17.13 -24.64 -2.01
C LYS A 110 18.13 -25.02 -0.94
N GLY A 111 17.84 -24.77 0.33
CA GLY A 111 18.69 -25.14 1.45
C GLY A 111 18.66 -26.62 1.78
N ASP A 112 17.62 -27.34 1.38
CA ASP A 112 17.43 -28.76 1.67
C ASP A 112 18.13 -29.69 0.65
N ASN A 113 18.81 -29.11 -0.31
CA ASN A 113 19.63 -29.87 -1.25
C ASN A 113 21.08 -29.92 -0.79
#